data_550af8cf654a563212094a1ac515231e
#
_entry.id   550af8cf654a563212094a1ac515231e
#
_cell.length_a   1.000
_cell.length_b   1.000
_cell.length_c   1.000
_cell.angle_alpha   90.00
_cell.angle_beta   90.00
_cell.angle_gamma   90.00
#
_symmetry.space_group_name_H-M   'P 1'
#
loop_
_entity.id
_entity.type
_entity.pdbx_description
1 polymer ?
#
loop_
_entity_poly.entity_id
_entity_poly.type
_entity_poly.pdbx_seq_one_letter_code
_entity_poly.pdbx_strand_id
1 'polypeptide(L)'
;MRGQSELRPLAMETGIQLHAHGSCLVKLGRTHVLCAASLEEKVPGWMKGRGTGWLTAEYGMLPAATHSRTDREAAKGKQQGRTVEIQRLIGRSLRQAVDLAALGERTLTIDCDVLNADGGTRCAAITGAWVAVALALRARGLDAALVRQVAAVSAGIVAAGEGRRGTLLDLEYEEDHLAAVDCNLVVAQPTAGGAADLVEFQGTGEGRPFSRAEAEALMDLGLAGCERLMAAQREALG
;
A
#
# COMPACT_ATOMS: atom_id res chain seq x y z
N MET A 1 14.16 16.87 14.08
CA MET A 1 13.31 17.06 12.88
C MET A 1 13.70 15.98 11.87
N ARG A 2 12.76 15.27 11.26
CA ARG A 2 13.01 14.18 10.30
C ARG A 2 13.70 14.75 9.03
N GLY A 3 14.72 14.05 8.51
CA GLY A 3 15.39 14.43 7.27
C GLY A 3 14.48 14.31 6.04
N GLN A 4 14.86 14.94 4.92
CA GLN A 4 14.05 14.96 3.69
C GLN A 4 13.83 13.56 3.11
N SER A 5 14.81 12.67 3.22
CA SER A 5 14.79 11.29 2.72
C SER A 5 14.41 10.26 3.78
N GLU A 6 13.97 10.66 4.97
CA GLU A 6 13.64 9.73 6.04
C GLU A 6 12.15 9.38 6.05
N LEU A 7 11.85 8.11 6.27
CA LEU A 7 10.50 7.63 6.56
C LEU A 7 10.07 8.09 7.96
N ARG A 8 8.77 8.25 8.18
CA ARG A 8 8.18 8.35 9.52
C ARG A 8 8.52 7.08 10.32
N PRO A 9 8.43 7.10 11.66
CA PRO A 9 8.54 5.88 12.46
C PRO A 9 7.64 4.78 11.91
N LEU A 10 8.22 3.62 11.65
CA LEU A 10 7.54 2.49 11.01
C LEU A 10 7.46 1.32 12.00
N ALA A 11 6.27 0.73 12.11
CA ALA A 11 6.06 -0.55 12.80
C ALA A 11 5.06 -1.41 12.02
N MET A 12 5.27 -2.71 12.04
CA MET A 12 4.38 -3.71 11.45
C MET A 12 4.10 -4.80 12.48
N GLU A 13 2.85 -4.88 12.93
CA GLU A 13 2.40 -5.88 13.90
C GLU A 13 1.58 -6.94 13.18
N THR A 14 1.99 -8.21 13.28
CA THR A 14 1.34 -9.33 12.59
C THR A 14 0.38 -10.08 13.50
N GLY A 15 -0.54 -10.88 12.91
CA GLY A 15 -1.45 -11.72 13.67
C GLY A 15 -2.53 -10.98 14.45
N ILE A 16 -2.91 -9.79 14.01
CA ILE A 16 -3.86 -8.91 14.72
C ILE A 16 -5.30 -9.43 14.64
N GLN A 17 -5.69 -9.99 13.49
CA GLN A 17 -7.03 -10.54 13.29
C GLN A 17 -7.04 -12.06 13.39
N LEU A 18 -7.79 -12.58 14.35
CA LEU A 18 -7.84 -14.02 14.67
C LEU A 18 -8.36 -14.90 13.53
N HIS A 19 -9.31 -14.38 12.74
CA HIS A 19 -10.00 -15.16 11.71
C HIS A 19 -9.46 -14.93 10.30
N ALA A 20 -8.57 -13.97 10.10
CA ALA A 20 -7.87 -13.79 8.83
C ALA A 20 -6.76 -14.86 8.68
N HIS A 21 -6.50 -15.29 7.45
CA HIS A 21 -5.37 -16.19 7.18
C HIS A 21 -4.01 -15.50 7.35
N GLY A 22 -3.99 -14.18 7.19
CA GLY A 22 -2.86 -13.31 7.51
C GLY A 22 -3.34 -11.91 7.80
N SER A 23 -2.69 -11.22 8.73
CA SER A 23 -3.03 -9.83 9.04
C SER A 23 -1.81 -9.04 9.50
N CYS A 24 -1.83 -7.74 9.21
CA CYS A 24 -0.78 -6.79 9.57
C CYS A 24 -1.40 -5.43 9.92
N LEU A 25 -1.08 -4.91 11.08
CA LEU A 25 -1.30 -3.51 11.41
C LEU A 25 -0.02 -2.74 11.08
N VAL A 26 -0.05 -2.00 9.98
CA VAL A 26 1.06 -1.12 9.61
C VAL A 26 0.84 0.26 10.23
N LYS A 27 1.87 0.76 10.88
CA LYS A 27 1.94 2.12 11.46
C LYS A 27 3.08 2.86 10.81
N LEU A 28 2.77 3.95 10.13
CA LEU A 28 3.75 4.83 9.47
C LEU A 28 3.51 6.25 10.00
N GLY A 29 4.28 6.65 11.01
CA GLY A 29 3.97 7.81 11.82
C GLY A 29 2.60 7.67 12.48
N ARG A 30 1.73 8.63 12.24
CA ARG A 30 0.34 8.62 12.71
C ARG A 30 -0.65 7.96 11.75
N THR A 31 -0.19 7.52 10.57
CA THR A 31 -1.02 6.72 9.65
C THR A 31 -1.02 5.27 10.10
N HIS A 32 -2.20 4.73 10.44
CA HIS A 32 -2.38 3.35 10.87
C HIS A 32 -3.40 2.66 9.96
N VAL A 33 -3.00 1.53 9.37
CA VAL A 33 -3.88 0.74 8.50
C VAL A 33 -3.85 -0.72 8.94
N LEU A 34 -5.02 -1.27 9.21
CA LEU A 34 -5.20 -2.70 9.44
C LEU A 34 -5.43 -3.38 8.09
N CYS A 35 -4.56 -4.33 7.76
CA CYS A 35 -4.63 -5.12 6.54
C CYS A 35 -4.88 -6.59 6.91
N ALA A 36 -5.88 -7.21 6.27
CA ALA A 36 -6.20 -8.61 6.45
C ALA A 36 -6.28 -9.32 5.11
N ALA A 37 -5.86 -10.57 5.05
CA ALA A 37 -5.92 -11.40 3.86
C ALA A 37 -6.70 -12.68 4.15
N SER A 38 -7.73 -12.93 3.35
CA SER A 38 -8.61 -14.09 3.44
C SER A 38 -8.53 -14.90 2.14
N LEU A 39 -8.30 -16.20 2.25
CA LEU A 39 -8.25 -17.12 1.11
C LEU A 39 -9.51 -17.98 1.08
N GLU A 40 -10.19 -18.03 -0.07
CA GLU A 40 -11.33 -18.92 -0.32
C GLU A 40 -10.99 -19.94 -1.41
N GLU A 41 -11.42 -21.19 -1.24
CA GLU A 41 -11.24 -22.32 -2.19
C GLU A 41 -12.23 -22.22 -3.37
N LYS A 42 -12.44 -21.02 -3.89
CA LYS A 42 -13.29 -20.76 -5.05
C LYS A 42 -12.84 -19.49 -5.77
N VAL A 43 -13.18 -19.38 -7.04
CA VAL A 43 -13.00 -18.16 -7.83
C VAL A 43 -14.35 -17.58 -8.24
N PRO A 44 -14.42 -16.28 -8.59
CA PRO A 44 -15.62 -15.68 -9.18
C PRO A 44 -16.09 -16.50 -10.40
N GLY A 45 -17.41 -16.53 -10.65
CA GLY A 45 -18.01 -17.36 -11.70
C GLY A 45 -17.39 -17.17 -13.09
N TRP A 46 -16.97 -15.96 -13.43
CA TRP A 46 -16.31 -15.63 -14.70
C TRP A 46 -14.85 -16.14 -14.80
N MET A 47 -14.24 -16.58 -13.69
CA MET A 47 -12.89 -17.18 -13.64
C MET A 47 -12.92 -18.70 -13.58
N LYS A 48 -14.08 -19.31 -13.31
CA LYS A 48 -14.23 -20.76 -13.10
C LYS A 48 -13.77 -21.55 -14.34
N GLY A 49 -12.97 -22.60 -14.12
CA GLY A 49 -12.42 -23.46 -15.18
C GLY A 49 -11.22 -22.87 -15.93
N ARG A 50 -10.66 -21.74 -15.47
CA ARG A 50 -9.46 -21.15 -16.08
C ARG A 50 -8.16 -21.70 -15.49
N GLY A 51 -8.22 -22.42 -14.37
CA GLY A 51 -7.05 -22.96 -13.67
C GLY A 51 -6.17 -21.89 -12.99
N THR A 52 -6.68 -20.67 -12.86
CA THR A 52 -5.96 -19.54 -12.24
C THR A 52 -6.77 -18.93 -11.12
N GLY A 53 -6.09 -18.41 -10.09
CA GLY A 53 -6.70 -17.72 -8.98
C GLY A 53 -7.07 -16.28 -9.30
N TRP A 54 -7.66 -15.64 -8.30
CA TRP A 54 -8.02 -14.23 -8.32
C TRP A 54 -7.54 -13.53 -7.05
N LEU A 55 -7.09 -12.29 -7.18
CA LEU A 55 -6.77 -11.42 -6.05
C LEU A 55 -7.53 -10.11 -6.20
N THR A 56 -8.23 -9.72 -5.14
CA THR A 56 -8.98 -8.47 -5.05
C THR A 56 -8.71 -7.78 -3.73
N ALA A 57 -8.98 -6.48 -3.66
CA ALA A 57 -8.80 -5.70 -2.44
C ALA A 57 -10.01 -4.80 -2.19
N GLU A 58 -10.32 -4.62 -0.92
CA GLU A 58 -11.23 -3.62 -0.41
C GLU A 58 -10.47 -2.60 0.45
N TYR A 59 -10.98 -1.38 0.50
CA TYR A 59 -10.36 -0.30 1.24
C TYR A 59 -11.43 0.59 1.84
N GLY A 60 -11.21 1.02 3.07
CA GLY A 60 -12.08 1.97 3.73
C GLY A 60 -11.39 2.76 4.83
N MET A 61 -12.03 3.83 5.28
CA MET A 61 -11.59 4.60 6.43
C MET A 61 -12.62 4.53 7.54
N LEU A 62 -12.19 4.36 8.79
CA LEU A 62 -13.07 4.54 9.93
C LEU A 62 -13.57 5.98 10.01
N PRO A 63 -14.80 6.21 10.51
CA PRO A 63 -15.37 7.55 10.59
C PRO A 63 -14.50 8.60 11.29
N ALA A 64 -13.75 8.19 12.30
CA ALA A 64 -12.86 9.06 13.06
C ALA A 64 -11.37 8.93 12.66
N ALA A 65 -11.08 8.38 11.48
CA ALA A 65 -9.71 8.25 10.99
C ALA A 65 -9.06 9.59 10.61
N THR A 66 -9.86 10.60 10.28
CA THR A 66 -9.44 11.95 9.87
C THR A 66 -9.76 12.99 10.95
N HIS A 67 -9.22 14.20 10.79
CA HIS A 67 -9.42 15.32 11.75
C HIS A 67 -10.91 15.63 12.03
N SER A 68 -11.76 15.50 11.02
CA SER A 68 -13.22 15.59 11.16
C SER A 68 -13.85 14.22 10.90
N ARG A 69 -14.87 13.87 11.71
CA ARG A 69 -15.60 12.63 11.50
C ARG A 69 -16.25 12.61 10.12
N THR A 70 -16.01 11.54 9.37
CA THR A 70 -16.69 11.25 8.10
C THR A 70 -17.81 10.22 8.30
N ASP A 71 -18.84 10.24 7.43
CA ASP A 71 -19.88 9.21 7.46
C ASP A 71 -19.36 7.88 6.92
N ARG A 72 -19.89 6.77 7.44
CA ARG A 72 -19.63 5.44 6.87
C ARG A 72 -20.23 5.36 5.46
N GLU A 73 -19.44 4.93 4.49
CA GLU A 73 -19.90 4.75 3.10
C GLU A 73 -21.04 3.73 3.01
N ALA A 74 -20.98 2.66 3.82
CA ALA A 74 -22.05 1.68 3.89
C ALA A 74 -23.40 2.29 4.29
N ALA A 75 -23.44 3.32 5.16
CA ALA A 75 -24.66 4.03 5.53
C ALA A 75 -25.22 4.88 4.38
N LYS A 76 -24.36 5.28 3.42
CA LYS A 76 -24.78 6.03 2.22
C LYS A 76 -25.18 5.12 1.05
N GLY A 77 -25.01 3.81 1.18
CA GLY A 77 -25.34 2.81 0.17
C GLY A 77 -24.45 2.83 -1.09
N LYS A 78 -23.37 3.62 -1.09
CA LYS A 78 -22.39 3.66 -2.19
C LYS A 78 -21.01 4.04 -1.69
N GLN A 79 -19.98 3.48 -2.35
CA GLN A 79 -18.59 3.87 -2.14
C GLN A 79 -18.27 5.17 -2.87
N GLN A 80 -17.33 5.94 -2.33
CA GLN A 80 -16.80 7.13 -2.99
C GLN A 80 -15.83 6.73 -4.11
N GLY A 81 -15.68 7.60 -5.11
CA GLY A 81 -14.75 7.37 -6.22
C GLY A 81 -13.31 7.14 -5.76
N ARG A 82 -12.84 7.89 -4.76
CA ARG A 82 -11.51 7.73 -4.14
C ARG A 82 -11.34 6.34 -3.52
N THR A 83 -12.35 5.84 -2.81
CA THR A 83 -12.32 4.50 -2.20
C THR A 83 -12.17 3.43 -3.27
N VAL A 84 -12.99 3.49 -4.33
CA VAL A 84 -12.92 2.55 -5.46
C VAL A 84 -11.60 2.63 -6.21
N GLU A 85 -11.06 3.84 -6.41
CA GLU A 85 -9.74 4.05 -7.03
C GLU A 85 -8.64 3.35 -6.23
N ILE A 86 -8.62 3.56 -4.89
CA ILE A 86 -7.59 2.98 -4.02
C ILE A 86 -7.73 1.46 -3.94
N GLN A 87 -8.93 0.90 -3.86
CA GLN A 87 -9.15 -0.55 -3.93
C GLN A 87 -8.53 -1.16 -5.20
N ARG A 88 -8.75 -0.51 -6.35
CA ARG A 88 -8.20 -0.97 -7.63
C ARG A 88 -6.68 -0.87 -7.66
N LEU A 89 -6.12 0.19 -7.09
CA LEU A 89 -4.68 0.38 -6.96
C LEU A 89 -4.04 -0.72 -6.09
N ILE A 90 -4.58 -0.98 -4.90
CA ILE A 90 -4.10 -2.04 -4.00
C ILE A 90 -4.16 -3.40 -4.71
N GLY A 91 -5.32 -3.76 -5.28
CA GLY A 91 -5.50 -5.03 -5.98
C GLY A 91 -4.56 -5.20 -7.16
N ARG A 92 -4.35 -4.16 -7.99
CA ARG A 92 -3.42 -4.17 -9.10
C ARG A 92 -1.97 -4.36 -8.64
N SER A 93 -1.58 -3.65 -7.59
CA SER A 93 -0.24 -3.71 -7.02
C SER A 93 0.06 -5.11 -6.46
N LEU A 94 -0.84 -5.68 -5.68
CA LEU A 94 -0.65 -6.98 -5.06
C LEU A 94 -0.76 -8.16 -6.04
N ARG A 95 -1.44 -8.00 -7.17
CA ARG A 95 -1.39 -9.00 -8.26
C ARG A 95 0.00 -9.15 -8.86
N GLN A 96 0.89 -8.17 -8.71
CA GLN A 96 2.31 -8.34 -9.08
C GLN A 96 3.08 -9.21 -8.08
N ALA A 97 2.60 -9.34 -6.84
CA ALA A 97 3.23 -10.16 -5.81
C ALA A 97 2.93 -11.65 -5.94
N VAL A 98 1.81 -12.02 -6.56
CA VAL A 98 1.27 -13.39 -6.52
C VAL A 98 1.22 -14.00 -7.92
N ASP A 99 1.81 -15.18 -8.09
CA ASP A 99 1.56 -16.03 -9.24
C ASP A 99 0.14 -16.64 -9.13
N LEU A 100 -0.77 -16.09 -9.90
CA LEU A 100 -2.17 -16.51 -9.89
C LEU A 100 -2.38 -17.93 -10.44
N ALA A 101 -1.46 -18.43 -11.27
CA ALA A 101 -1.51 -19.82 -11.75
C ALA A 101 -1.11 -20.78 -10.61
N ALA A 102 -0.03 -20.46 -9.87
CA ALA A 102 0.36 -21.22 -8.69
C ALA A 102 -0.66 -21.15 -7.55
N LEU A 103 -1.41 -20.03 -7.44
CA LEU A 103 -2.52 -19.89 -6.49
C LEU A 103 -3.65 -20.89 -6.77
N GLY A 104 -3.85 -21.29 -8.06
CA GLY A 104 -4.95 -22.15 -8.50
C GLY A 104 -6.32 -21.47 -8.36
N GLU A 105 -7.40 -22.19 -8.57
CA GLU A 105 -8.78 -21.64 -8.52
C GLU A 105 -9.21 -21.22 -7.11
N ARG A 106 -8.49 -20.28 -6.52
CA ARG A 106 -8.74 -19.65 -5.21
C ARG A 106 -8.87 -18.15 -5.35
N THR A 107 -9.63 -17.55 -4.43
CA THR A 107 -9.71 -16.09 -4.32
C THR A 107 -9.00 -15.64 -3.07
N LEU A 108 -8.06 -14.70 -3.23
CA LEU A 108 -7.42 -13.97 -2.15
C LEU A 108 -8.05 -12.59 -2.06
N THR A 109 -8.81 -12.34 -1.01
CA THR A 109 -9.42 -11.05 -0.72
C THR A 109 -8.60 -10.33 0.34
N ILE A 110 -8.28 -9.08 0.10
CA ILE A 110 -7.52 -8.24 1.02
C ILE A 110 -8.41 -7.10 1.47
N ASP A 111 -8.55 -6.94 2.78
CA ASP A 111 -9.28 -5.86 3.43
C ASP A 111 -8.30 -4.89 4.05
N CYS A 112 -8.42 -3.60 3.73
CA CYS A 112 -7.57 -2.54 4.24
C CYS A 112 -8.41 -1.46 4.92
N ASP A 113 -8.39 -1.41 6.24
CA ASP A 113 -9.11 -0.46 7.05
C ASP A 113 -8.18 0.59 7.65
N VAL A 114 -8.34 1.85 7.25
CA VAL A 114 -7.59 2.96 7.82
C VAL A 114 -8.17 3.32 9.17
N LEU A 115 -7.40 3.08 10.23
CA LEU A 115 -7.75 3.41 11.60
C LEU A 115 -7.44 4.87 11.92
N ASN A 116 -6.33 5.37 11.37
CA ASN A 116 -5.87 6.74 11.55
C ASN A 116 -5.16 7.22 10.29
N ALA A 117 -5.53 8.39 9.77
CA ALA A 117 -5.05 8.93 8.50
C ALA A 117 -4.23 10.21 8.73
N ASP A 118 -2.96 10.17 8.33
CA ASP A 118 -2.03 11.30 8.40
C ASP A 118 -1.08 11.30 7.19
N GLY A 119 -1.66 11.33 5.97
CA GLY A 119 -0.93 11.20 4.71
C GLY A 119 -0.51 9.77 4.38
N GLY A 120 -0.35 9.44 3.10
CA GLY A 120 0.19 8.17 2.60
C GLY A 120 -0.64 6.91 2.90
N THR A 121 -1.96 7.03 3.16
CA THR A 121 -2.80 5.87 3.55
C THR A 121 -2.83 4.77 2.50
N ARG A 122 -2.87 5.10 1.20
CA ARG A 122 -2.84 4.13 0.10
C ARG A 122 -1.50 3.37 0.03
N CYS A 123 -0.40 4.05 0.29
CA CYS A 123 0.93 3.45 0.32
C CYS A 123 1.11 2.53 1.53
N ALA A 124 0.67 2.96 2.71
CA ALA A 124 0.66 2.13 3.91
C ALA A 124 -0.23 0.89 3.72
N ALA A 125 -1.42 1.04 3.11
CA ALA A 125 -2.31 -0.08 2.79
C ALA A 125 -1.63 -1.12 1.88
N ILE A 126 -1.01 -0.71 0.76
CA ILE A 126 -0.29 -1.63 -0.14
C ILE A 126 0.83 -2.35 0.60
N THR A 127 1.63 -1.60 1.36
CA THR A 127 2.81 -2.11 2.07
C THR A 127 2.43 -3.11 3.17
N GLY A 128 1.43 -2.78 4.00
CA GLY A 128 0.94 -3.69 5.05
C GLY A 128 0.17 -4.89 4.50
N ALA A 129 -0.60 -4.68 3.43
CA ALA A 129 -1.35 -5.74 2.76
C ALA A 129 -0.44 -6.82 2.16
N TRP A 130 0.74 -6.45 1.65
CA TRP A 130 1.72 -7.45 1.19
C TRP A 130 2.15 -8.40 2.33
N VAL A 131 2.38 -7.89 3.54
CA VAL A 131 2.69 -8.72 4.72
C VAL A 131 1.52 -9.65 5.04
N ALA A 132 0.29 -9.14 5.03
CA ALA A 132 -0.89 -9.96 5.27
C ALA A 132 -1.04 -11.07 4.22
N VAL A 133 -0.78 -10.78 2.93
CA VAL A 133 -0.78 -11.77 1.83
C VAL A 133 0.29 -12.83 2.03
N ALA A 134 1.53 -12.43 2.36
CA ALA A 134 2.62 -13.37 2.62
C ALA A 134 2.28 -14.35 3.75
N LEU A 135 1.74 -13.84 4.87
CA LEU A 135 1.29 -14.66 5.99
C LEU A 135 0.14 -15.60 5.61
N ALA A 136 -0.84 -15.11 4.83
CA ALA A 136 -1.97 -15.91 4.40
C ALA A 136 -1.55 -17.06 3.49
N LEU A 137 -0.65 -16.82 2.54
CA LEU A 137 -0.11 -17.85 1.66
C LEU A 137 0.71 -18.88 2.46
N ARG A 138 1.56 -18.43 3.39
CA ARG A 138 2.32 -19.30 4.30
C ARG A 138 1.40 -20.19 5.14
N ALA A 139 0.36 -19.63 5.75
CA ALA A 139 -0.61 -20.36 6.56
C ALA A 139 -1.38 -21.46 5.78
N ARG A 140 -1.40 -21.35 4.46
CA ARG A 140 -2.08 -22.30 3.55
C ARG A 140 -1.11 -23.18 2.76
N GLY A 141 0.20 -23.12 3.02
CA GLY A 141 1.23 -23.90 2.31
C GLY A 141 1.36 -23.51 0.84
N LEU A 142 1.08 -22.24 0.51
CA LEU A 142 1.11 -21.68 -0.84
C LEU A 142 2.26 -20.67 -1.02
N ASP A 143 3.34 -20.78 -0.26
CA ASP A 143 4.49 -19.86 -0.27
C ASP A 143 5.07 -19.69 -1.69
N ALA A 144 5.07 -20.75 -2.49
CA ALA A 144 5.55 -20.73 -3.86
C ALA A 144 4.76 -19.78 -4.80
N ALA A 145 3.54 -19.42 -4.42
CA ALA A 145 2.76 -18.44 -5.16
C ALA A 145 3.20 -16.99 -4.90
N LEU A 146 3.99 -16.71 -3.84
CA LEU A 146 4.52 -15.38 -3.56
C LEU A 146 5.82 -15.16 -4.34
N VAL A 147 5.74 -14.46 -5.46
CA VAL A 147 6.86 -14.30 -6.41
C VAL A 147 7.57 -12.96 -6.36
N ARG A 148 6.90 -11.92 -5.82
CA ARG A 148 7.51 -10.60 -5.65
C ARG A 148 7.13 -9.99 -4.32
N GLN A 149 8.04 -9.19 -3.79
CA GLN A 149 7.79 -8.26 -2.69
C GLN A 149 7.29 -6.95 -3.27
N VAL A 150 6.22 -6.37 -2.70
CA VAL A 150 5.62 -5.12 -3.16
C VAL A 150 5.58 -4.12 -2.00
N ALA A 151 6.04 -2.91 -2.25
CA ALA A 151 5.94 -1.80 -1.30
C ALA A 151 5.55 -0.51 -2.03
N ALA A 152 5.00 0.42 -1.28
CA ALA A 152 4.59 1.72 -1.80
C ALA A 152 4.93 2.84 -0.82
N VAL A 153 5.29 4.01 -1.35
CA VAL A 153 5.59 5.20 -0.56
C VAL A 153 5.10 6.46 -1.28
N SER A 154 4.74 7.48 -0.52
CA SER A 154 4.50 8.82 -1.05
C SER A 154 5.79 9.65 -1.06
N ALA A 155 5.91 10.55 -2.01
CA ALA A 155 6.95 11.58 -2.06
C ALA A 155 6.37 12.85 -2.65
N GLY A 156 6.99 14.00 -2.42
CA GLY A 156 6.49 15.24 -2.99
C GLY A 156 7.48 16.39 -2.89
N ILE A 157 7.11 17.52 -3.49
CA ILE A 157 7.89 18.76 -3.45
C ILE A 157 7.09 19.80 -2.67
N VAL A 158 7.59 20.14 -1.49
CA VAL A 158 6.99 21.14 -0.59
C VAL A 158 7.81 22.42 -0.65
N ALA A 159 7.24 23.47 -1.20
CA ALA A 159 7.92 24.76 -1.42
C ALA A 159 7.75 25.74 -0.28
N ALA A 160 6.64 25.68 0.44
CA ALA A 160 6.22 26.64 1.47
C ALA A 160 5.69 25.92 2.72
N GLY A 161 5.47 26.69 3.79
CA GLY A 161 4.95 26.19 5.07
C GLY A 161 6.01 26.12 6.17
N GLU A 162 5.58 25.82 7.39
CA GLU A 162 6.44 25.50 8.53
C GLU A 162 6.83 24.00 8.45
N GLY A 163 8.07 23.66 8.76
CA GLY A 163 8.54 22.27 8.76
C GLY A 163 9.48 21.93 7.60
N ARG A 164 9.42 20.67 7.13
CA ARG A 164 10.30 20.18 6.06
C ARG A 164 9.92 20.80 4.71
N ARG A 165 10.94 21.09 3.90
CA ARG A 165 10.78 21.67 2.56
C ARG A 165 11.72 20.99 1.57
N GLY A 166 11.41 21.13 0.28
CA GLY A 166 12.16 20.52 -0.82
C GLY A 166 11.52 19.22 -1.28
N THR A 167 12.30 18.33 -1.86
CA THR A 167 11.86 16.99 -2.25
C THR A 167 11.85 16.10 -1.01
N LEU A 168 10.67 15.64 -0.62
CA LEU A 168 10.43 14.94 0.65
C LEU A 168 9.89 13.53 0.40
N LEU A 169 10.40 12.59 1.19
CA LEU A 169 9.90 11.23 1.27
C LEU A 169 8.82 11.11 2.36
N ASP A 170 7.80 10.28 2.09
CA ASP A 170 6.79 9.88 3.07
C ASP A 170 6.10 11.07 3.72
N LEU A 171 5.28 11.77 2.93
CA LEU A 171 4.58 12.98 3.35
C LEU A 171 3.56 12.66 4.46
N GLU A 172 3.60 13.43 5.55
CA GLU A 172 2.48 13.53 6.49
C GLU A 172 1.41 14.50 5.95
N TYR A 173 0.23 14.51 6.57
CA TYR A 173 -0.93 15.26 6.06
C TYR A 173 -0.64 16.73 5.76
N GLU A 174 0.04 17.43 6.67
CA GLU A 174 0.37 18.86 6.49
C GLU A 174 1.37 19.09 5.34
N GLU A 175 2.32 18.17 5.16
CA GLU A 175 3.27 18.23 4.05
C GLU A 175 2.57 17.94 2.71
N ASP A 176 1.69 16.91 2.68
CA ASP A 176 0.91 16.51 1.50
C ASP A 176 -0.03 17.64 1.06
N HIS A 177 -0.73 18.27 2.03
CA HIS A 177 -1.62 19.40 1.77
C HIS A 177 -0.90 20.63 1.20
N LEU A 178 0.37 20.85 1.56
CA LEU A 178 1.20 21.98 1.11
C LEU A 178 2.08 21.61 -0.09
N ALA A 179 2.05 20.37 -0.56
CA ALA A 179 2.87 19.92 -1.67
C ALA A 179 2.45 20.61 -2.99
N ALA A 180 3.42 21.24 -3.64
CA ALA A 180 3.24 21.76 -4.99
C ALA A 180 3.22 20.63 -6.04
N VAL A 181 3.88 19.52 -5.71
CA VAL A 181 3.88 18.26 -6.47
C VAL A 181 3.79 17.12 -5.46
N ASP A 182 2.85 16.22 -5.63
CA ASP A 182 2.76 14.96 -4.89
C ASP A 182 2.93 13.78 -5.83
N CYS A 183 3.49 12.69 -5.33
CA CYS A 183 3.52 11.43 -6.04
C CYS A 183 3.38 10.22 -5.10
N ASN A 184 2.88 9.14 -5.67
CA ASN A 184 2.84 7.83 -5.05
C ASN A 184 3.59 6.85 -5.95
N LEU A 185 4.52 6.12 -5.38
CA LEU A 185 5.33 5.13 -6.07
C LEU A 185 5.00 3.75 -5.52
N VAL A 186 4.78 2.80 -6.42
CA VAL A 186 4.64 1.37 -6.09
C VAL A 186 5.72 0.60 -6.84
N VAL A 187 6.45 -0.24 -6.15
CA VAL A 187 7.50 -1.08 -6.72
C VAL A 187 7.28 -2.55 -6.37
N ALA A 188 7.79 -3.43 -7.23
CA ALA A 188 7.81 -4.86 -7.03
C ALA A 188 9.23 -5.40 -7.25
N GLN A 189 9.73 -6.16 -6.29
CA GLN A 189 11.04 -6.82 -6.34
C GLN A 189 10.85 -8.34 -6.34
N PRO A 190 11.52 -9.12 -7.23
CA PRO A 190 11.46 -10.57 -7.15
C PRO A 190 11.90 -11.10 -5.77
N THR A 191 11.16 -12.05 -5.20
CA THR A 191 11.49 -12.66 -3.90
C THR A 191 12.83 -13.40 -3.93
N ALA A 192 13.24 -13.87 -5.12
CA ALA A 192 14.56 -14.48 -5.34
C ALA A 192 15.72 -13.47 -5.37
N GLY A 193 15.44 -12.17 -5.23
CA GLY A 193 16.43 -11.09 -5.35
C GLY A 193 16.47 -10.51 -6.75
N GLY A 194 17.15 -9.35 -6.88
CA GLY A 194 17.26 -8.59 -8.12
C GLY A 194 16.79 -7.15 -7.96
N ALA A 195 16.76 -6.39 -9.05
CA ALA A 195 16.29 -5.01 -9.05
C ALA A 195 14.77 -4.94 -8.83
N ALA A 196 14.32 -3.87 -8.22
CA ALA A 196 12.90 -3.55 -8.12
C ALA A 196 12.43 -2.88 -9.42
N ASP A 197 11.26 -3.30 -9.91
CA ASP A 197 10.57 -2.72 -11.05
C ASP A 197 9.45 -1.80 -10.60
N LEU A 198 9.15 -0.77 -11.39
CA LEU A 198 8.01 0.09 -11.16
C LEU A 198 6.71 -0.65 -11.49
N VAL A 199 5.77 -0.64 -10.54
CA VAL A 199 4.38 -1.09 -10.75
C VAL A 199 3.50 0.10 -11.11
N GLU A 200 3.70 1.22 -10.41
CA GLU A 200 2.96 2.45 -10.65
C GLU A 200 3.78 3.67 -10.19
N PHE A 201 3.72 4.72 -10.97
CA PHE A 201 4.15 6.06 -10.61
C PHE A 201 3.00 7.01 -10.93
N GLN A 202 2.39 7.57 -9.89
CA GLN A 202 1.33 8.56 -10.01
C GLN A 202 1.86 9.88 -9.46
N GLY A 203 2.08 10.86 -10.32
CA GLY A 203 2.57 12.18 -9.93
C GLY A 203 1.63 13.27 -10.41
N THR A 204 1.34 14.23 -9.54
CA THR A 204 0.42 15.34 -9.81
C THR A 204 1.08 16.66 -9.44
N GLY A 205 1.01 17.62 -10.34
CA GLY A 205 1.37 19.02 -10.08
C GLY A 205 0.16 19.78 -9.54
N GLU A 206 -0.03 19.78 -8.22
CA GLU A 206 -1.18 20.44 -7.57
C GLU A 206 -1.07 21.98 -7.61
N GLY A 207 0.11 22.50 -7.31
CA GLY A 207 0.35 23.96 -7.31
C GLY A 207 1.05 24.47 -8.57
N ARG A 208 1.77 23.63 -9.30
CA ARG A 208 2.50 23.94 -10.52
C ARG A 208 2.88 22.68 -11.32
N PRO A 209 3.14 22.81 -12.63
CA PRO A 209 3.81 21.73 -13.36
C PRO A 209 5.18 21.40 -12.75
N PHE A 210 5.65 20.17 -12.96
CA PHE A 210 6.98 19.73 -12.56
C PHE A 210 7.78 19.22 -13.76
N SER A 211 9.09 19.38 -13.66
CA SER A 211 10.01 19.01 -14.72
C SER A 211 10.30 17.51 -14.71
N ARG A 212 10.87 17.00 -15.82
CA ARG A 212 11.37 15.63 -15.90
C ARG A 212 12.41 15.33 -14.81
N ALA A 213 13.33 16.26 -14.55
CA ALA A 213 14.35 16.09 -13.53
C ALA A 213 13.74 15.98 -12.11
N GLU A 214 12.68 16.73 -11.81
CA GLU A 214 11.94 16.60 -10.56
C GLU A 214 11.22 15.25 -10.47
N ALA A 215 10.66 14.75 -11.57
CA ALA A 215 10.05 13.41 -11.60
C ALA A 215 11.08 12.31 -11.34
N GLU A 216 12.27 12.39 -11.96
CA GLU A 216 13.38 11.47 -11.76
C GLU A 216 13.85 11.49 -10.29
N ALA A 217 14.02 12.68 -9.69
CA ALA A 217 14.38 12.83 -8.28
C ALA A 217 13.34 12.25 -7.32
N LEU A 218 12.04 12.41 -7.61
CA LEU A 218 10.95 11.82 -6.84
C LEU A 218 10.93 10.28 -6.97
N MET A 219 11.20 9.75 -8.16
CA MET A 219 11.32 8.30 -8.39
C MET A 219 12.49 7.70 -7.62
N ASP A 220 13.68 8.30 -7.71
CA ASP A 220 14.89 7.82 -7.00
C ASP A 220 14.66 7.82 -5.48
N LEU A 221 14.06 8.90 -4.96
CA LEU A 221 13.72 9.02 -3.56
C LEU A 221 12.70 7.96 -3.12
N GLY A 222 11.67 7.74 -3.93
CA GLY A 222 10.63 6.74 -3.70
C GLY A 222 11.18 5.31 -3.74
N LEU A 223 12.07 4.99 -4.69
CA LEU A 223 12.75 3.69 -4.76
C LEU A 223 13.53 3.40 -3.48
N ALA A 224 14.35 4.35 -3.02
CA ALA A 224 15.10 4.21 -1.77
C ALA A 224 14.18 4.08 -0.53
N GLY A 225 13.02 4.74 -0.54
CA GLY A 225 11.99 4.59 0.50
C GLY A 225 11.38 3.20 0.50
N CYS A 226 11.03 2.68 -0.67
CA CYS A 226 10.44 1.34 -0.80
C CYS A 226 11.42 0.23 -0.39
N GLU A 227 12.71 0.36 -0.64
CA GLU A 227 13.73 -0.59 -0.16
C GLU A 227 13.70 -0.73 1.37
N ARG A 228 13.57 0.39 2.10
CA ARG A 228 13.45 0.38 3.57
C ARG A 228 12.16 -0.25 4.04
N LEU A 229 11.04 0.04 3.36
CA LEU A 229 9.74 -0.59 3.65
C LEU A 229 9.80 -2.09 3.42
N MET A 230 10.47 -2.55 2.34
CA MET A 230 10.69 -3.96 2.07
C MET A 230 11.57 -4.64 3.12
N ALA A 231 12.57 -3.93 3.65
CA ALA A 231 13.38 -4.46 4.76
C ALA A 231 12.51 -4.69 6.01
N ALA A 232 11.67 -3.73 6.37
CA ALA A 232 10.75 -3.84 7.51
C ALA A 232 9.67 -4.94 7.30
N GLN A 233 9.19 -5.14 6.08
CA GLN A 233 8.28 -6.24 5.75
C GLN A 233 8.95 -7.60 6.01
N ARG A 234 10.21 -7.77 5.62
CA ARG A 234 10.97 -9.02 5.87
C ARG A 234 11.17 -9.24 7.36
N GLU A 235 11.51 -8.21 8.11
CA GLU A 235 11.65 -8.26 9.57
C GLU A 235 10.32 -8.67 10.24
N ALA A 236 9.19 -8.15 9.80
CA ALA A 236 7.87 -8.49 10.32
C ALA A 236 7.43 -9.93 10.04
N LEU A 237 8.02 -10.59 9.03
CA LEU A 237 7.73 -11.97 8.68
C LEU A 237 8.64 -12.99 9.41
N GLY A 238 9.73 -12.56 10.03
CA GLY A 238 10.71 -13.41 10.75
C GLY A 238 11.66 -14.12 9.81
#